data_40e8bb8128b9b4538dd304debc820c1f
#
_entry.id   40e8bb8128b9b4538dd304debc820c1f
#
_cell.length_a   1.000
_cell.length_b   1.000
_cell.length_c   1.000
_cell.angle_alpha   90.00
_cell.angle_beta   90.00
_cell.angle_gamma   90.00
#
_symmetry.space_group_name_H-M   'P 1'
#
loop_
_entity.id
_entity.type
_entity.pdbx_description
1 polymer ?
#
loop_
_entity_poly.entity_id
_entity_poly.type
_entity_poly.pdbx_seq_one_letter_code
_entity_poly.pdbx_strand_id
1 'polypeptide(L)'
;RHLQRYHPSHFELEAITIDMGFPGMDFAPVSAWCAEHGVPYTIVKTDIREIVFDARQEENPCSLCSKMRRGALNDAIKARGCNKLALGHHFDDAVETFLMNLLFTGQISCFKPSTYMSRADVWQIRPMLYLGEGTIASFVRDEGLPLVPTTCPEDKESKREEIKSLIKRLSAEYPDLKDKVFGAMQRLPLDGWGKA
;
A
#
# COMPACT_ATOMS: atom_id res chain seq x y z
N ARG A 1 2.22 2.01 -17.98
CA ARG A 1 2.31 1.97 -19.45
C ARG A 1 2.23 3.37 -20.08
N HIS A 2 1.27 4.21 -19.68
CA HIS A 2 1.16 5.56 -20.24
C HIS A 2 2.45 6.38 -20.02
N LEU A 3 2.97 6.41 -18.80
CA LEU A 3 4.22 7.10 -18.49
C LEU A 3 5.43 6.56 -19.26
N GLN A 4 5.48 5.29 -19.62
CA GLN A 4 6.58 4.73 -20.43
C GLN A 4 6.73 5.40 -21.80
N ARG A 5 5.65 6.00 -22.32
CA ARG A 5 5.65 6.66 -23.64
C ARG A 5 6.22 8.08 -23.59
N TYR A 6 6.15 8.74 -22.45
CA TYR A 6 6.44 10.16 -22.30
C TYR A 6 7.60 10.47 -21.34
N HIS A 7 7.98 9.49 -20.49
CA HIS A 7 9.06 9.71 -19.54
C HIS A 7 10.42 9.71 -20.27
N PRO A 8 11.29 10.69 -19.97
CA PRO A 8 12.58 10.81 -20.66
C PRO A 8 13.53 9.63 -20.43
N SER A 9 13.40 8.95 -19.30
CA SER A 9 14.18 7.74 -19.01
C SER A 9 13.35 6.50 -19.33
N HIS A 10 13.94 5.55 -20.06
CA HIS A 10 13.33 4.25 -20.30
C HIS A 10 13.22 3.46 -18.98
N PHE A 11 12.09 2.82 -18.74
CA PHE A 11 11.89 1.89 -17.63
C PHE A 11 10.92 0.77 -18.04
N GLU A 12 11.09 -0.37 -17.41
CA GLU A 12 10.20 -1.51 -17.57
C GLU A 12 9.22 -1.59 -16.41
N LEU A 13 8.06 -2.19 -16.66
CA LEU A 13 7.02 -2.41 -15.65
C LEU A 13 6.71 -3.88 -15.54
N GLU A 14 6.57 -4.33 -14.32
CA GLU A 14 6.06 -5.64 -13.97
C GLU A 14 5.08 -5.51 -12.81
N ALA A 15 3.99 -6.25 -12.84
CA ALA A 15 3.02 -6.32 -11.75
C ALA A 15 3.22 -7.62 -10.96
N ILE A 16 3.21 -7.52 -9.62
CA ILE A 16 3.39 -8.65 -8.72
C ILE A 16 2.29 -8.65 -7.67
N THR A 17 1.59 -9.75 -7.53
CA THR A 17 0.66 -9.98 -6.42
C THR A 17 1.21 -11.06 -5.49
N ILE A 18 1.21 -10.81 -4.21
CA ILE A 18 1.45 -11.82 -3.18
C ILE A 18 0.10 -12.43 -2.81
N ASP A 19 -0.12 -13.66 -3.24
CA ASP A 19 -1.25 -14.46 -2.80
C ASP A 19 -0.94 -15.00 -1.40
N MET A 20 -1.69 -14.52 -0.43
CA MET A 20 -1.48 -14.87 0.98
C MET A 20 -2.18 -16.16 1.41
N GLY A 21 -2.87 -16.83 0.49
CA GLY A 21 -3.58 -18.08 0.75
C GLY A 21 -4.98 -17.92 1.36
N PHE A 22 -5.58 -16.75 1.29
CA PHE A 22 -6.98 -16.58 1.71
C PHE A 22 -7.93 -17.24 0.69
N PRO A 23 -8.92 -18.03 1.15
CA PRO A 23 -9.88 -18.67 0.24
C PRO A 23 -10.75 -17.64 -0.48
N GLY A 24 -11.13 -17.95 -1.71
CA GLY A 24 -12.03 -17.10 -2.51
C GLY A 24 -11.38 -15.87 -3.15
N MET A 25 -10.07 -15.68 -3.03
CA MET A 25 -9.34 -14.65 -3.77
C MET A 25 -9.17 -15.10 -5.23
N ASP A 26 -9.73 -14.31 -6.16
CA ASP A 26 -9.60 -14.56 -7.61
C ASP A 26 -8.78 -13.45 -8.26
N PHE A 27 -7.61 -13.79 -8.77
CA PHE A 27 -6.70 -12.88 -9.47
C PHE A 27 -6.82 -12.96 -11.00
N ALA A 28 -7.71 -13.81 -11.55
CA ALA A 28 -7.88 -13.96 -12.98
C ALA A 28 -8.26 -12.66 -13.68
N PRO A 29 -9.14 -11.81 -13.14
CA PRO A 29 -9.47 -10.51 -13.77
C PRO A 29 -8.26 -9.58 -13.89
N VAL A 30 -7.40 -9.54 -12.85
CA VAL A 30 -6.15 -8.73 -12.87
C VAL A 30 -5.17 -9.30 -13.88
N SER A 31 -5.05 -10.64 -13.95
CA SER A 31 -4.19 -11.32 -14.92
C SER A 31 -4.59 -11.02 -16.36
N ALA A 32 -5.89 -11.09 -16.66
CA ALA A 32 -6.45 -10.77 -17.98
C ALA A 32 -6.18 -9.30 -18.35
N TRP A 33 -6.44 -8.39 -17.43
CA TRP A 33 -6.20 -6.95 -17.63
C TRP A 33 -4.71 -6.65 -17.89
N CYS A 34 -3.81 -7.24 -17.12
CA CYS A 34 -2.36 -7.07 -17.32
C CYS A 34 -1.93 -7.60 -18.70
N ALA A 35 -2.45 -8.75 -19.12
CA ALA A 35 -2.16 -9.34 -20.42
C ALA A 35 -2.65 -8.43 -21.58
N GLU A 36 -3.86 -7.91 -21.48
CA GLU A 36 -4.43 -6.96 -22.46
C GLU A 36 -3.57 -5.72 -22.61
N HIS A 37 -3.02 -5.20 -21.49
CA HIS A 37 -2.19 -4.00 -21.48
C HIS A 37 -0.69 -4.28 -21.67
N GLY A 38 -0.32 -5.54 -21.93
CA GLY A 38 1.07 -5.96 -22.15
C GLY A 38 1.96 -5.72 -20.92
N VAL A 39 1.43 -5.85 -19.71
CA VAL A 39 2.17 -5.77 -18.45
C VAL A 39 2.48 -7.19 -17.97
N PRO A 40 3.75 -7.60 -17.87
CA PRO A 40 4.09 -8.88 -17.24
C PRO A 40 3.51 -8.94 -15.82
N TYR A 41 2.85 -10.05 -15.50
CA TYR A 41 2.17 -10.22 -14.22
C TYR A 41 2.54 -11.53 -13.56
N THR A 42 2.84 -11.47 -12.28
CA THR A 42 3.21 -12.64 -11.47
C THR A 42 2.40 -12.72 -10.21
N ILE A 43 1.89 -13.90 -9.93
CA ILE A 43 1.26 -14.24 -8.65
C ILE A 43 2.25 -15.12 -7.87
N VAL A 44 2.69 -14.63 -6.72
CA VAL A 44 3.55 -15.37 -5.78
C VAL A 44 2.67 -15.99 -4.70
N LYS A 45 2.48 -17.29 -4.76
CA LYS A 45 1.72 -18.04 -3.75
C LYS A 45 2.53 -18.17 -2.47
N THR A 46 1.88 -17.98 -1.32
CA THR A 46 2.48 -18.10 0.00
C THR A 46 1.50 -18.70 1.01
N ASP A 47 2.04 -19.23 2.10
CA ASP A 47 1.27 -19.79 3.21
C ASP A 47 1.07 -18.79 4.36
N ILE A 48 1.07 -17.48 4.04
CA ILE A 48 1.03 -16.40 5.05
C ILE A 48 -0.21 -16.52 5.92
N ARG A 49 -1.38 -16.76 5.32
CA ARG A 49 -2.63 -16.94 6.08
C ARG A 49 -2.52 -18.09 7.06
N GLU A 50 -2.09 -19.26 6.60
CA GLU A 50 -1.95 -20.46 7.44
C GLU A 50 -0.99 -20.20 8.61
N ILE A 51 0.17 -19.61 8.32
CA ILE A 51 1.16 -19.31 9.38
C ILE A 51 0.62 -18.31 10.40
N VAL A 52 -0.05 -17.24 9.95
CA VAL A 52 -0.48 -16.15 10.84
C VAL A 52 -1.71 -16.52 11.66
N PHE A 53 -2.70 -17.15 11.03
CA PHE A 53 -4.01 -17.37 11.63
C PHE A 53 -4.18 -18.77 12.22
N ASP A 54 -3.60 -19.80 11.57
CA ASP A 54 -3.80 -21.18 12.00
C ASP A 54 -2.66 -21.67 12.91
N ALA A 55 -1.39 -21.42 12.51
CA ALA A 55 -0.24 -21.94 13.26
C ALA A 55 0.18 -21.05 14.45
N ARG A 56 0.23 -19.72 14.27
CA ARG A 56 0.72 -18.80 15.32
C ARG A 56 -0.38 -18.19 16.16
N GLN A 57 -1.59 -18.02 15.62
CA GLN A 57 -2.73 -17.41 16.31
C GLN A 57 -2.35 -16.09 17.02
N GLU A 58 -1.68 -15.20 16.28
CA GLU A 58 -1.16 -13.95 16.82
C GLU A 58 -2.28 -13.02 17.32
N GLU A 59 -2.07 -12.38 18.45
CA GLU A 59 -3.00 -11.35 18.98
C GLU A 59 -3.12 -10.15 18.03
N ASN A 60 -2.07 -9.86 17.26
CA ASN A 60 -2.05 -8.83 16.22
C ASN A 60 -1.62 -9.42 14.87
N PRO A 61 -2.51 -10.16 14.21
CA PRO A 61 -2.19 -10.88 12.98
C PRO A 61 -1.75 -9.94 11.85
N CYS A 62 -2.29 -8.72 11.78
CA CYS A 62 -1.96 -7.74 10.76
C CYS A 62 -0.47 -7.35 10.76
N SER A 63 0.17 -7.29 11.93
CA SER A 63 1.58 -6.94 12.06
C SER A 63 2.48 -8.02 11.43
N LEU A 64 2.25 -9.30 11.78
CA LEU A 64 3.02 -10.41 11.24
C LEU A 64 2.73 -10.61 9.74
N CYS A 65 1.46 -10.60 9.34
CA CYS A 65 1.03 -10.67 7.94
C CYS A 65 1.73 -9.61 7.08
N SER A 66 1.75 -8.37 7.53
CA SER A 66 2.42 -7.26 6.84
C SER A 66 3.94 -7.47 6.69
N LYS A 67 4.61 -8.00 7.72
CA LYS A 67 6.04 -8.33 7.68
C LYS A 67 6.33 -9.44 6.68
N MET A 68 5.57 -10.53 6.73
CA MET A 68 5.75 -11.68 5.83
C MET A 68 5.46 -11.31 4.38
N ARG A 69 4.35 -10.59 4.13
CA ARG A 69 4.01 -10.09 2.78
C ARG A 69 5.12 -9.21 2.20
N ARG A 70 5.71 -8.34 3.02
CA ARG A 70 6.84 -7.50 2.61
C ARG A 70 8.08 -8.33 2.29
N GLY A 71 8.37 -9.36 3.09
CA GLY A 71 9.45 -10.31 2.82
C GLY A 71 9.28 -11.00 1.46
N ALA A 72 8.14 -11.65 1.26
CA ALA A 72 7.83 -12.34 0.01
C ALA A 72 7.89 -11.40 -1.22
N LEU A 73 7.41 -10.17 -1.07
CA LEU A 73 7.47 -9.17 -2.14
C LEU A 73 8.92 -8.76 -2.45
N ASN A 74 9.75 -8.56 -1.44
CA ASN A 74 11.17 -8.23 -1.63
C ASN A 74 11.93 -9.36 -2.32
N ASP A 75 11.66 -10.61 -1.97
CA ASP A 75 12.27 -11.77 -2.61
C ASP A 75 11.86 -11.89 -4.07
N ALA A 76 10.57 -11.67 -4.35
CA ALA A 76 10.03 -11.70 -5.71
C ALA A 76 10.65 -10.62 -6.61
N ILE A 77 10.78 -9.39 -6.10
CA ILE A 77 11.37 -8.24 -6.81
C ILE A 77 12.85 -8.51 -7.13
N LYS A 78 13.59 -9.02 -6.14
CA LYS A 78 15.00 -9.36 -6.30
C LYS A 78 15.21 -10.46 -7.34
N ALA A 79 14.39 -11.51 -7.30
CA ALA A 79 14.44 -12.61 -8.26
C ALA A 79 14.19 -12.15 -9.71
N ARG A 80 13.51 -11.00 -9.89
CA ARG A 80 13.19 -10.42 -11.20
C ARG A 80 14.13 -9.29 -11.62
N GLY A 81 15.14 -8.97 -10.83
CA GLY A 81 16.08 -7.90 -11.14
C GLY A 81 15.48 -6.50 -11.14
N CYS A 82 14.30 -6.30 -10.52
CA CYS A 82 13.69 -4.99 -10.42
C CYS A 82 14.45 -4.12 -9.41
N ASN A 83 14.67 -2.85 -9.72
CA ASN A 83 15.38 -1.90 -8.86
C ASN A 83 14.44 -0.94 -8.10
N LYS A 84 13.14 -0.96 -8.41
CA LYS A 84 12.12 -0.14 -7.75
C LYS A 84 10.87 -0.95 -7.44
N LEU A 85 10.32 -0.72 -6.24
CA LEU A 85 9.02 -1.22 -5.81
C LEU A 85 8.06 -0.04 -5.67
N ALA A 86 7.07 0.05 -6.55
CA ALA A 86 5.99 1.01 -6.42
C ALA A 86 4.85 0.41 -5.60
N LEU A 87 4.48 1.07 -4.50
CA LEU A 87 3.34 0.71 -3.66
C LEU A 87 2.19 1.69 -3.83
N GLY A 88 0.97 1.19 -3.75
CA GLY A 88 -0.26 1.95 -3.93
C GLY A 88 -0.68 2.83 -2.76
N HIS A 89 0.20 3.10 -1.79
CA HIS A 89 -0.15 3.99 -0.69
C HIS A 89 -0.46 5.41 -1.19
N HIS A 90 -1.54 5.97 -0.67
CA HIS A 90 -2.08 7.26 -1.09
C HIS A 90 -2.15 8.26 0.08
N PHE A 91 -2.73 9.44 -0.17
CA PHE A 91 -2.83 10.55 0.78
C PHE A 91 -3.53 10.14 2.10
N ASP A 92 -4.68 9.46 1.98
CA ASP A 92 -5.45 9.04 3.15
C ASP A 92 -4.68 8.00 3.99
N ASP A 93 -3.97 7.05 3.36
CA ASP A 93 -3.10 6.09 4.06
C ASP A 93 -2.03 6.78 4.92
N ALA A 94 -1.48 7.90 4.43
CA ALA A 94 -0.47 8.64 5.18
C ALA A 94 -1.08 9.33 6.40
N VAL A 95 -2.22 9.98 6.25
CA VAL A 95 -2.96 10.61 7.36
C VAL A 95 -3.37 9.57 8.40
N GLU A 96 -3.94 8.44 7.95
CA GLU A 96 -4.33 7.33 8.83
C GLU A 96 -3.12 6.78 9.59
N THR A 97 -2.03 6.48 8.90
CA THR A 97 -0.82 5.92 9.51
C THR A 97 -0.20 6.88 10.52
N PHE A 98 -0.17 8.17 10.21
CA PHE A 98 0.33 9.19 11.14
C PHE A 98 -0.52 9.24 12.42
N LEU A 99 -1.84 9.27 12.29
CA LEU A 99 -2.75 9.30 13.43
C LEU A 99 -2.74 7.98 14.21
N MET A 100 -2.61 6.84 13.54
CA MET A 100 -2.40 5.54 14.20
C MET A 100 -1.14 5.57 15.09
N ASN A 101 -0.02 6.02 14.55
CA ASN A 101 1.23 6.09 15.31
C ASN A 101 1.11 7.09 16.47
N LEU A 102 0.53 8.25 16.22
CA LEU A 102 0.34 9.26 17.26
C LEU A 102 -0.54 8.77 18.41
N LEU A 103 -1.68 8.17 18.10
CA LEU A 103 -2.70 7.83 19.10
C LEU A 103 -2.43 6.48 19.79
N PHE A 104 -1.90 5.49 19.07
CA PHE A 104 -1.70 4.16 19.64
C PHE A 104 -0.28 3.91 20.14
N THR A 105 0.72 4.64 19.64
CA THR A 105 2.13 4.43 20.05
C THR A 105 2.79 5.69 20.61
N GLY A 106 2.13 6.85 20.59
CA GLY A 106 2.71 8.12 21.03
C GLY A 106 3.86 8.62 20.15
N GLN A 107 3.97 8.12 18.91
CA GLN A 107 5.06 8.46 18.00
C GLN A 107 4.61 9.42 16.89
N ILE A 108 5.38 10.48 16.71
CA ILE A 108 5.26 11.37 15.55
C ILE A 108 6.04 10.72 14.39
N SER A 109 5.40 9.83 13.66
CA SER A 109 6.02 9.08 12.56
C SER A 109 5.01 8.64 11.50
N CYS A 110 5.50 8.44 10.29
CA CYS A 110 4.75 7.85 9.18
C CYS A 110 5.72 7.06 8.29
N PHE A 111 5.19 6.29 7.34
CA PHE A 111 6.02 5.71 6.30
C PHE A 111 6.61 6.82 5.40
N LYS A 112 7.80 6.61 4.88
CA LYS A 112 8.48 7.59 4.01
C LYS A 112 7.92 7.55 2.58
N PRO A 113 7.86 8.69 1.87
CA PRO A 113 7.49 8.73 0.44
C PRO A 113 8.38 7.81 -0.42
N SER A 114 9.66 7.80 -0.11
CA SER A 114 10.67 6.93 -0.75
C SER A 114 11.60 6.36 0.31
N THR A 115 11.98 5.08 0.17
CA THR A 115 12.86 4.39 1.11
C THR A 115 13.77 3.43 0.35
N TYR A 116 15.07 3.56 0.56
CA TYR A 116 16.02 2.56 0.10
C TYR A 116 16.06 1.37 1.05
N MET A 117 15.81 0.19 0.54
CA MET A 117 15.81 -1.07 1.29
C MET A 117 17.13 -1.80 1.04
N SER A 118 18.13 -1.55 1.87
CA SER A 118 19.50 -2.04 1.70
C SER A 118 19.63 -3.57 1.59
N ARG A 119 18.77 -4.34 2.30
CA ARG A 119 18.79 -5.81 2.23
C ARG A 119 18.31 -6.36 0.90
N ALA A 120 17.40 -5.66 0.23
CA ALA A 120 16.85 -6.05 -1.05
C ALA A 120 17.52 -5.32 -2.23
N ASP A 121 18.29 -4.27 -1.95
CA ASP A 121 18.90 -3.36 -2.94
C ASP A 121 17.87 -2.73 -3.87
N VAL A 122 16.75 -2.26 -3.29
CA VAL A 122 15.58 -1.76 -4.03
C VAL A 122 15.09 -0.45 -3.43
N TRP A 123 14.72 0.51 -4.29
CA TRP A 123 13.99 1.69 -3.87
C TRP A 123 12.49 1.40 -3.79
N GLN A 124 11.92 1.53 -2.61
CA GLN A 124 10.47 1.52 -2.41
C GLN A 124 9.93 2.93 -2.58
N ILE A 125 8.99 3.13 -3.50
CA ILE A 125 8.37 4.43 -3.81
C ILE A 125 6.86 4.37 -3.68
N ARG A 126 6.21 5.53 -3.50
CA ARG A 126 4.75 5.65 -3.37
C ARG A 126 4.23 6.74 -4.31
N PRO A 127 4.05 6.42 -5.59
CA PRO A 127 3.71 7.41 -6.62
C PRO A 127 2.36 8.12 -6.40
N MET A 128 1.41 7.48 -5.70
CA MET A 128 0.05 8.00 -5.48
C MET A 128 -0.10 8.79 -4.17
N LEU A 129 1.00 9.09 -3.48
CA LEU A 129 0.98 9.68 -2.14
C LEU A 129 0.22 11.02 -2.03
N TYR A 130 0.12 11.76 -3.11
CA TYR A 130 -0.59 13.05 -3.16
C TYR A 130 -2.01 12.95 -3.72
N LEU A 131 -2.50 11.74 -4.01
CA LEU A 131 -3.84 11.51 -4.49
C LEU A 131 -4.74 11.04 -3.35
N GLY A 132 -5.92 11.64 -3.22
CA GLY A 132 -6.93 11.18 -2.27
C GLY A 132 -7.58 9.87 -2.71
N GLU A 133 -8.01 9.04 -1.75
CA GLU A 133 -8.69 7.76 -1.97
C GLU A 133 -9.89 7.91 -2.94
N GLY A 134 -10.68 8.98 -2.76
CA GLY A 134 -11.82 9.26 -3.63
C GLY A 134 -11.46 9.47 -5.10
N THR A 135 -10.34 10.15 -5.38
CA THR A 135 -9.83 10.36 -6.74
C THR A 135 -9.42 9.03 -7.37
N ILE A 136 -8.72 8.18 -6.59
CA ILE A 136 -8.29 6.85 -7.05
C ILE A 136 -9.51 5.97 -7.31
N ALA A 137 -10.49 5.96 -6.40
CA ALA A 137 -11.71 5.17 -6.54
C ALA A 137 -12.52 5.59 -7.77
N SER A 138 -12.61 6.90 -8.07
CA SER A 138 -13.26 7.38 -9.29
C SER A 138 -12.51 6.90 -10.52
N PHE A 139 -11.19 7.05 -10.57
CA PHE A 139 -10.38 6.58 -11.68
C PHE A 139 -10.54 5.07 -11.92
N VAL A 140 -10.47 4.26 -10.86
CA VAL A 140 -10.66 2.80 -10.93
C VAL A 140 -12.02 2.45 -11.55
N ARG A 141 -13.07 3.14 -11.14
CA ARG A 141 -14.43 2.93 -11.67
C ARG A 141 -14.57 3.38 -13.14
N ASP A 142 -14.04 4.57 -13.44
CA ASP A 142 -14.20 5.19 -14.77
C ASP A 142 -13.39 4.43 -15.84
N GLU A 143 -12.24 3.87 -15.47
CA GLU A 143 -11.38 3.05 -16.33
C GLU A 143 -11.74 1.54 -16.28
N GLY A 144 -12.71 1.14 -15.47
CA GLY A 144 -13.11 -0.26 -15.34
C GLY A 144 -12.02 -1.20 -14.85
N LEU A 145 -11.13 -0.71 -13.96
CA LEU A 145 -10.01 -1.52 -13.48
C LEU A 145 -10.51 -2.68 -12.61
N PRO A 146 -9.94 -3.89 -12.77
CA PRO A 146 -10.37 -5.04 -12.00
C PRO A 146 -10.01 -4.89 -10.52
N LEU A 147 -10.98 -5.17 -9.66
CA LEU A 147 -10.81 -5.21 -8.21
C LEU A 147 -10.88 -6.65 -7.73
N VAL A 148 -9.97 -7.01 -6.84
CA VAL A 148 -10.02 -8.28 -6.11
C VAL A 148 -10.49 -7.99 -4.70
N PRO A 149 -11.73 -8.38 -4.34
CA PRO A 149 -12.23 -8.21 -2.97
C PRO A 149 -11.36 -8.98 -1.98
N THR A 150 -11.05 -8.37 -0.85
CA THR A 150 -10.36 -9.09 0.22
C THR A 150 -11.32 -10.02 0.95
N THR A 151 -10.82 -11.20 1.34
CA THR A 151 -11.53 -12.17 2.19
C THR A 151 -10.85 -12.34 3.55
N CYS A 152 -9.97 -11.37 3.91
CA CYS A 152 -9.29 -11.37 5.19
C CYS A 152 -10.30 -11.11 6.32
N PRO A 153 -10.32 -11.93 7.40
CA PRO A 153 -11.24 -11.73 8.52
C PRO A 153 -11.01 -10.40 9.27
N GLU A 154 -9.78 -9.88 9.26
CA GLU A 154 -9.40 -8.62 9.91
C GLU A 154 -9.73 -7.36 9.09
N ASP A 155 -10.33 -7.50 7.90
CA ASP A 155 -10.50 -6.38 6.96
C ASP A 155 -11.31 -5.21 7.54
N LYS A 156 -12.28 -5.47 8.42
CA LYS A 156 -13.17 -4.44 8.98
C LYS A 156 -13.03 -4.21 10.49
N GLU A 157 -12.16 -4.97 11.14
CA GLU A 157 -11.98 -4.92 12.61
C GLU A 157 -10.61 -4.37 13.02
N SER A 158 -9.86 -3.84 12.04
CA SER A 158 -8.50 -3.38 12.27
C SER A 158 -8.45 -2.00 12.96
N LYS A 159 -7.33 -1.73 13.65
CA LYS A 159 -7.04 -0.40 14.20
C LYS A 159 -7.07 0.72 13.15
N ARG A 160 -6.90 0.38 11.89
CA ARG A 160 -7.01 1.32 10.77
C ARG A 160 -8.47 1.76 10.58
N GLU A 161 -9.43 0.85 10.68
CA GLU A 161 -10.86 1.19 10.54
C GLU A 161 -11.35 2.07 11.70
N GLU A 162 -10.80 1.86 12.90
CA GLU A 162 -11.05 2.74 14.06
C GLU A 162 -10.59 4.17 13.76
N ILE A 163 -9.38 4.34 13.18
CA ILE A 163 -8.86 5.64 12.78
C ILE A 163 -9.64 6.25 11.59
N LYS A 164 -10.03 5.47 10.60
CA LYS A 164 -10.88 5.95 9.49
C LYS A 164 -12.20 6.53 10.04
N SER A 165 -12.83 5.84 10.98
CA SER A 165 -14.05 6.30 11.63
C SER A 165 -13.83 7.58 12.44
N LEU A 166 -12.70 7.69 13.14
CA LEU A 166 -12.32 8.91 13.86
C LEU A 166 -12.11 10.09 12.91
N ILE A 167 -11.33 9.89 11.85
CA ILE A 167 -11.08 10.91 10.82
C ILE A 167 -12.41 11.38 10.21
N LYS A 168 -13.31 10.48 9.88
CA LYS A 168 -14.62 10.80 9.33
C LYS A 168 -15.43 11.71 10.26
N ARG A 169 -15.46 11.41 11.57
CA ARG A 169 -16.15 12.26 12.56
C ARG A 169 -15.50 13.64 12.67
N LEU A 170 -14.17 13.69 12.83
CA LEU A 170 -13.45 14.94 12.97
C LEU A 170 -13.53 15.81 11.70
N SER A 171 -13.54 15.19 10.50
CA SER A 171 -13.66 15.93 9.24
C SER A 171 -15.04 16.57 9.04
N ALA A 172 -16.06 16.13 9.75
CA ALA A 172 -17.37 16.80 9.78
C ALA A 172 -17.31 18.15 10.50
N GLU A 173 -16.46 18.30 11.51
CA GLU A 173 -16.24 19.54 12.26
C GLU A 173 -15.11 20.38 11.67
N TYR A 174 -14.08 19.72 11.12
CA TYR A 174 -12.86 20.31 10.56
C TYR A 174 -12.65 19.79 9.13
N PRO A 175 -13.31 20.38 8.11
CA PRO A 175 -13.28 19.87 6.73
C PRO A 175 -11.87 19.73 6.13
N ASP A 176 -10.93 20.57 6.56
CA ASP A 176 -9.53 20.60 6.12
C ASP A 176 -8.57 19.78 7.01
N LEU A 177 -9.11 18.94 7.91
CA LEU A 177 -8.32 18.14 8.86
C LEU A 177 -7.22 17.35 8.18
N LYS A 178 -7.56 16.59 7.13
CA LYS A 178 -6.61 15.73 6.43
C LYS A 178 -5.46 16.53 5.80
N ASP A 179 -5.78 17.65 5.15
CA ASP A 179 -4.78 18.54 4.54
C ASP A 179 -3.87 19.17 5.60
N LYS A 180 -4.42 19.54 6.75
CA LYS A 180 -3.64 20.08 7.88
C LYS A 180 -2.71 19.04 8.48
N VAL A 181 -3.20 17.81 8.69
CA VAL A 181 -2.35 16.70 9.18
C VAL A 181 -1.24 16.38 8.20
N PHE A 182 -1.56 16.22 6.92
CA PHE A 182 -0.58 15.96 5.88
C PHE A 182 0.44 17.10 5.75
N GLY A 183 -0.04 18.35 5.73
CA GLY A 183 0.82 19.53 5.71
C GLY A 183 1.69 19.67 6.97
N ALA A 184 1.23 19.21 8.14
CA ALA A 184 2.06 19.15 9.34
C ALA A 184 3.23 18.18 9.17
N MET A 185 2.99 16.98 8.61
CA MET A 185 4.06 16.02 8.31
C MET A 185 5.12 16.60 7.36
N GLN A 186 4.71 17.41 6.37
CA GLN A 186 5.63 18.07 5.43
C GLN A 186 6.45 19.21 6.04
N ARG A 187 5.89 19.89 7.03
CA ARG A 187 6.54 21.06 7.68
C ARG A 187 7.43 20.68 8.86
N LEU A 188 7.06 19.63 9.59
CA LEU A 188 7.91 19.08 10.63
C LEU A 188 9.07 18.34 9.96
N PRO A 189 10.25 18.32 10.58
CA PRO A 189 11.37 17.51 10.10
C PRO A 189 11.13 16.02 10.37
N LEU A 190 9.98 15.50 9.93
CA LEU A 190 9.74 14.07 9.90
C LEU A 190 10.66 13.49 8.84
N ASP A 191 11.36 12.42 9.22
CA ASP A 191 12.33 11.77 8.35
C ASP A 191 11.72 11.39 6.99
N GLY A 192 12.26 11.96 5.91
CA GLY A 192 11.83 11.75 4.54
C GLY A 192 10.58 12.56 4.09
N TRP A 193 10.09 13.52 4.89
CA TRP A 193 8.91 14.35 4.58
C TRP A 193 9.20 15.84 4.41
N GLY A 194 10.46 16.26 4.54
CA GLY A 194 10.85 17.65 4.28
C GLY A 194 10.52 18.07 2.85
N LYS A 195 10.32 19.38 2.62
CA LYS A 195 10.24 19.93 1.26
C LYS A 195 11.55 19.62 0.55
N ALA A 196 11.46 19.07 -0.65
CA ALA A 196 12.58 18.96 -1.57
C ALA A 196 13.07 20.36 -1.97
#